data_60be79f1e3670e15cf99b2300388411f
#
_entry.id   60be79f1e3670e15cf99b2300388411f
#
_cell.length_a   1.000
_cell.length_b   1.000
_cell.length_c   1.000
_cell.angle_alpha   90.00
_cell.angle_beta   90.00
_cell.angle_gamma   90.00
#
_symmetry.space_group_name_H-M   'P 1'
#
loop_
_entity.id
_entity.type
_entity.pdbx_description
1 polymer ?
#
loop_
_entity_poly.entity_id
_entity_poly.type
_entity_poly.pdbx_seq_one_letter_code
_entity_poly.pdbx_strand_id
1 'polypeptide(L)'
;MTFEIVRYTADKATEWNAFVAQSKNGTFLFDRRYMDYHSDRFEDYSLMFYLQGRLYGLLPANRKGDELQSHMGLTYGGLVMDAKTTAALTVTLFRELNDYLREHGFHHVLYKCVPWIYHQMAAEEDLYAISQTCDARLAHRDLGITIIQRNAIRWERIRRRALKRAEEAGLTVERSNDYGGFWDVLNNNLEMKYGSKPVHTLQEIELLHTRFPENIVLYTAKKEDAILAGIVVYVSTQVVRAQYSSATPLGKQLGAIDIIYDRIINHDYHSFPYFEFGTSAVDHTAMINESLVFQKEGFGGRGICFDRYEWEL
;
A
#
# COMPACT_ATOMS: atom_id res chain seq x y z
N MET A 1 -24.48 -16.29 -17.91
CA MET A 1 -24.50 -14.85 -17.51
C MET A 1 -23.20 -14.26 -18.01
N THR A 2 -23.26 -13.17 -18.76
CA THR A 2 -22.09 -12.53 -19.38
C THR A 2 -21.87 -11.18 -18.71
N PHE A 3 -20.60 -10.82 -18.49
CA PHE A 3 -20.23 -9.52 -17.97
C PHE A 3 -20.17 -8.49 -19.10
N GLU A 4 -20.64 -7.28 -18.81
CA GLU A 4 -20.31 -6.12 -19.61
C GLU A 4 -19.02 -5.51 -19.05
N ILE A 5 -17.93 -5.50 -19.86
CA ILE A 5 -16.62 -4.97 -19.49
C ILE A 5 -16.47 -3.58 -20.07
N VAL A 6 -16.36 -2.58 -19.22
CA VAL A 6 -16.33 -1.17 -19.62
C VAL A 6 -15.02 -0.54 -19.15
N ARG A 7 -14.32 0.14 -20.06
CA ARG A 7 -13.17 0.96 -19.66
C ARG A 7 -13.63 2.15 -18.82
N TYR A 8 -12.93 2.42 -17.73
CA TYR A 8 -13.20 3.59 -16.89
C TYR A 8 -13.03 4.89 -17.70
N THR A 9 -13.90 5.84 -17.44
CA THR A 9 -13.85 7.23 -17.94
C THR A 9 -14.18 8.18 -16.79
N ALA A 10 -13.70 9.43 -16.86
CA ALA A 10 -13.76 10.37 -15.74
C ALA A 10 -15.20 10.69 -15.24
N ASP A 11 -16.20 10.59 -16.10
CA ASP A 11 -17.64 10.74 -15.74
C ASP A 11 -18.14 9.62 -14.81
N LYS A 12 -17.44 8.48 -14.77
CA LYS A 12 -17.74 7.34 -13.86
C LYS A 12 -17.03 7.41 -12.50
N ALA A 13 -16.28 8.49 -12.21
CA ALA A 13 -15.50 8.60 -10.98
C ALA A 13 -16.35 8.48 -9.71
N THR A 14 -17.57 9.03 -9.72
CA THR A 14 -18.49 8.95 -8.56
C THR A 14 -18.93 7.52 -8.31
N GLU A 15 -19.32 6.78 -9.36
CA GLU A 15 -19.72 5.37 -9.26
C GLU A 15 -18.54 4.49 -8.82
N TRP A 16 -17.35 4.70 -9.41
CA TRP A 16 -16.12 4.02 -9.04
C TRP A 16 -15.80 4.19 -7.55
N ASN A 17 -15.73 5.43 -7.07
CA ASN A 17 -15.38 5.74 -5.68
C ASN A 17 -16.44 5.21 -4.68
N ALA A 18 -17.73 5.26 -5.04
CA ALA A 18 -18.79 4.67 -4.22
C ALA A 18 -18.62 3.14 -4.09
N PHE A 19 -18.25 2.47 -5.18
CA PHE A 19 -17.98 1.02 -5.14
C PHE A 19 -16.75 0.71 -4.27
N VAL A 20 -15.65 1.43 -4.44
CA VAL A 20 -14.44 1.27 -3.60
C VAL A 20 -14.77 1.41 -2.12
N ALA A 21 -15.56 2.41 -1.74
CA ALA A 21 -15.93 2.66 -0.35
C ALA A 21 -16.76 1.53 0.30
N GLN A 22 -17.51 0.75 -0.50
CA GLN A 22 -18.36 -0.36 -0.04
C GLN A 22 -17.73 -1.74 -0.28
N SER A 23 -16.57 -1.79 -0.91
CA SER A 23 -15.90 -3.03 -1.30
C SER A 23 -15.33 -3.76 -0.08
N LYS A 24 -15.18 -5.08 -0.21
CA LYS A 24 -14.62 -5.93 0.85
C LYS A 24 -13.09 -5.94 0.93
N ASN A 25 -12.42 -5.44 -0.11
CA ASN A 25 -10.95 -5.41 -0.21
C ASN A 25 -10.38 -4.11 -0.79
N GLY A 26 -11.22 -3.10 -1.05
CA GLY A 26 -10.77 -1.79 -1.50
C GLY A 26 -10.20 -0.93 -0.39
N THR A 27 -9.28 -0.06 -0.75
CA THR A 27 -8.71 0.96 0.12
C THR A 27 -8.74 2.31 -0.59
N PHE A 28 -8.41 3.40 0.13
CA PHE A 28 -8.36 4.75 -0.45
C PHE A 28 -7.35 4.87 -1.61
N LEU A 29 -6.39 3.94 -1.75
CA LEU A 29 -5.47 3.90 -2.89
C LEU A 29 -6.20 3.67 -4.23
N PHE A 30 -7.38 3.06 -4.19
CA PHE A 30 -8.23 2.84 -5.37
C PHE A 30 -9.25 3.93 -5.63
N ASP A 31 -9.37 4.94 -4.75
CA ASP A 31 -10.17 6.15 -5.02
C ASP A 31 -9.54 6.93 -6.18
N ARG A 32 -10.35 7.40 -7.13
CA ARG A 32 -9.85 8.12 -8.31
C ARG A 32 -9.11 9.40 -7.95
N ARG A 33 -9.47 10.06 -6.84
CA ARG A 33 -8.73 11.22 -6.33
C ARG A 33 -7.29 10.87 -5.93
N TYR A 34 -7.04 9.59 -5.52
CA TYR A 34 -5.69 9.09 -5.30
C TYR A 34 -5.08 8.61 -6.63
N MET A 35 -5.75 7.75 -7.39
CA MET A 35 -5.19 7.17 -8.62
C MET A 35 -4.80 8.22 -9.66
N ASP A 36 -5.60 9.27 -9.81
CA ASP A 36 -5.41 10.26 -10.86
C ASP A 36 -4.30 11.30 -10.57
N TYR A 37 -3.65 11.28 -9.38
CA TYR A 37 -2.58 12.24 -9.09
C TYR A 37 -1.33 12.04 -9.99
N HIS A 38 -1.15 10.85 -10.53
CA HIS A 38 -0.01 10.46 -11.35
C HIS A 38 -0.41 9.94 -12.74
N SER A 39 -1.53 10.42 -13.26
CA SER A 39 -2.05 10.07 -14.59
C SER A 39 -1.12 10.44 -15.74
N ASP A 40 -0.17 11.33 -15.51
CA ASP A 40 0.92 11.69 -16.44
C ASP A 40 1.97 10.58 -16.62
N ARG A 41 2.06 9.64 -15.68
CA ARG A 41 3.05 8.55 -15.65
C ARG A 41 2.51 7.19 -16.07
N PHE A 42 1.19 7.01 -16.05
CA PHE A 42 0.55 5.73 -16.32
C PHE A 42 -0.63 5.92 -17.29
N GLU A 43 -0.62 5.20 -18.40
CA GLU A 43 -1.77 5.13 -19.30
C GLU A 43 -2.88 4.32 -18.63
N ASP A 44 -3.89 5.01 -18.08
CA ASP A 44 -5.01 4.35 -17.39
C ASP A 44 -5.75 3.40 -18.31
N TYR A 45 -5.89 2.16 -17.90
CA TYR A 45 -6.70 1.14 -18.54
C TYR A 45 -7.56 0.41 -17.52
N SER A 46 -8.03 1.13 -16.51
CA SER A 46 -8.90 0.59 -15.45
C SER A 46 -10.22 0.11 -16.04
N LEU A 47 -10.71 -1.02 -15.53
CA LEU A 47 -11.92 -1.68 -16.01
C LEU A 47 -13.00 -1.73 -14.93
N MET A 48 -14.24 -1.61 -15.38
CA MET A 48 -15.47 -1.74 -14.60
C MET A 48 -16.26 -2.94 -15.14
N PHE A 49 -16.66 -3.84 -14.25
CA PHE A 49 -17.37 -5.06 -14.62
C PHE A 49 -18.82 -4.97 -14.18
N TYR A 50 -19.75 -5.01 -15.12
CA TYR A 50 -21.18 -5.01 -14.82
C TYR A 50 -21.79 -6.37 -15.07
N LEU A 51 -22.65 -6.81 -14.16
CA LEU A 51 -23.45 -8.02 -14.31
C LEU A 51 -24.93 -7.65 -14.20
N GLN A 52 -25.69 -7.87 -15.27
CA GLN A 52 -27.13 -7.49 -15.35
C GLN A 52 -27.37 -6.01 -15.00
N GLY A 53 -26.51 -5.11 -15.51
CA GLY A 53 -26.59 -3.67 -15.30
C GLY A 53 -26.16 -3.17 -13.91
N ARG A 54 -25.67 -4.07 -13.05
CA ARG A 54 -25.13 -3.72 -11.74
C ARG A 54 -23.61 -3.84 -11.74
N LEU A 55 -22.93 -2.85 -11.20
CA LEU A 55 -21.48 -2.89 -11.00
C LEU A 55 -21.13 -4.03 -10.03
N TYR A 56 -20.28 -4.93 -10.48
CA TYR A 56 -19.88 -6.17 -9.80
C TYR A 56 -18.45 -6.12 -9.26
N GLY A 57 -17.54 -5.45 -9.98
CA GLY A 57 -16.14 -5.35 -9.61
C GLY A 57 -15.42 -4.28 -10.40
N LEU A 58 -14.24 -3.90 -9.90
CA LEU A 58 -13.35 -2.93 -10.54
C LEU A 58 -11.95 -3.55 -10.65
N LEU A 59 -11.26 -3.25 -11.75
CA LEU A 59 -9.84 -3.58 -11.89
C LEU A 59 -9.06 -2.28 -12.12
N PRO A 60 -8.44 -1.70 -11.06
CA PRO A 60 -7.46 -0.64 -11.25
C PRO A 60 -6.33 -1.15 -12.12
N ALA A 61 -6.10 -0.53 -13.29
CA ALA A 61 -5.09 -1.01 -14.22
C ALA A 61 -4.47 0.12 -15.06
N ASN A 62 -3.27 -0.13 -15.54
CA ASN A 62 -2.62 0.69 -16.56
C ASN A 62 -2.13 -0.20 -17.71
N ARG A 63 -2.03 0.40 -18.90
CA ARG A 63 -1.44 -0.21 -20.08
C ARG A 63 0.04 0.10 -20.17
N LYS A 64 0.86 -0.87 -20.56
CA LYS A 64 2.25 -0.69 -20.94
C LYS A 64 2.55 -1.51 -22.19
N GLY A 65 2.48 -0.88 -23.36
CA GLY A 65 2.57 -1.58 -24.63
C GLY A 65 1.39 -2.54 -24.82
N ASP A 66 1.65 -3.84 -24.91
CA ASP A 66 0.68 -4.93 -24.98
C ASP A 66 0.45 -5.66 -23.66
N GLU A 67 0.96 -5.12 -22.56
CA GLU A 67 0.79 -5.63 -21.20
C GLU A 67 -0.28 -4.84 -20.44
N LEU A 68 -1.22 -5.54 -19.80
CA LEU A 68 -2.10 -4.97 -18.76
C LEU A 68 -1.44 -5.15 -17.40
N GLN A 69 -1.31 -4.07 -16.66
CA GLN A 69 -0.76 -4.08 -15.29
C GLN A 69 -1.83 -3.66 -14.28
N SER A 70 -2.05 -4.41 -13.22
CA SER A 70 -3.02 -4.07 -12.17
C SER A 70 -2.38 -3.32 -11.00
N HIS A 71 -2.17 -2.23 -10.94
CA HIS A 71 -1.77 -0.92 -11.40
C HIS A 71 -0.36 -0.63 -10.85
N MET A 72 0.67 -0.42 -11.69
CA MET A 72 2.07 -0.35 -11.23
C MET A 72 2.38 0.89 -10.38
N GLY A 73 1.59 1.94 -10.49
CA GLY A 73 1.70 3.14 -9.64
C GLY A 73 1.16 3.00 -8.21
N LEU A 74 0.56 1.85 -7.86
CA LEU A 74 0.00 1.58 -6.54
C LEU A 74 0.83 0.54 -5.77
N THR A 75 0.74 0.55 -4.45
CA THR A 75 1.41 -0.43 -3.58
C THR A 75 0.95 -1.86 -3.86
N TYR A 76 -0.34 -2.04 -4.09
CA TYR A 76 -1.03 -3.28 -4.46
C TYR A 76 -2.15 -2.94 -5.44
N GLY A 77 -2.69 -3.94 -6.12
CA GLY A 77 -3.74 -3.79 -7.12
C GLY A 77 -4.73 -4.93 -7.06
N GLY A 78 -5.16 -5.43 -8.22
CA GLY A 78 -6.06 -6.57 -8.32
C GLY A 78 -7.54 -6.20 -8.37
N LEU A 79 -8.39 -7.21 -8.42
CA LEU A 79 -9.83 -7.05 -8.51
C LEU A 79 -10.40 -6.49 -7.20
N VAL A 80 -11.04 -5.34 -7.27
CA VAL A 80 -11.81 -4.76 -6.15
C VAL A 80 -13.22 -5.35 -6.18
N MET A 81 -13.65 -5.94 -5.09
CA MET A 81 -14.85 -6.78 -4.98
C MET A 81 -15.79 -6.29 -3.88
N ASP A 82 -17.10 -6.41 -4.11
CA ASP A 82 -18.11 -6.17 -3.08
C ASP A 82 -18.42 -7.45 -2.25
N ALA A 83 -19.21 -7.29 -1.19
CA ALA A 83 -19.61 -8.40 -0.33
C ALA A 83 -20.50 -9.47 -1.04
N LYS A 84 -21.01 -9.19 -2.24
CA LYS A 84 -21.84 -10.12 -3.03
C LYS A 84 -21.05 -10.87 -4.08
N THR A 85 -19.78 -10.55 -4.26
CA THR A 85 -18.87 -11.25 -5.16
C THR A 85 -18.71 -12.70 -4.74
N THR A 86 -18.86 -13.62 -5.71
CA THR A 86 -18.76 -15.07 -5.48
C THR A 86 -17.66 -15.68 -6.34
N ALA A 87 -17.04 -16.76 -5.85
CA ALA A 87 -15.93 -17.43 -6.54
C ALA A 87 -16.31 -17.91 -7.94
N ALA A 88 -17.49 -18.52 -8.12
CA ALA A 88 -17.93 -19.02 -9.43
C ALA A 88 -18.10 -17.91 -10.48
N LEU A 89 -18.66 -16.77 -10.08
CA LEU A 89 -18.80 -15.61 -10.98
C LEU A 89 -17.45 -14.95 -11.25
N THR A 90 -16.54 -14.92 -10.27
CA THR A 90 -15.18 -14.37 -10.46
C THR A 90 -14.39 -15.24 -11.45
N VAL A 91 -14.51 -16.56 -11.40
CA VAL A 91 -13.93 -17.46 -12.40
C VAL A 91 -14.48 -17.15 -13.80
N THR A 92 -15.79 -16.92 -13.94
CA THR A 92 -16.40 -16.54 -15.22
C THR A 92 -15.87 -15.18 -15.68
N LEU A 93 -15.77 -14.20 -14.78
CA LEU A 93 -15.26 -12.86 -15.06
C LEU A 93 -13.83 -12.93 -15.63
N PHE A 94 -12.92 -13.71 -15.03
CA PHE A 94 -11.55 -13.78 -15.52
C PHE A 94 -11.41 -14.47 -16.88
N ARG A 95 -12.29 -15.43 -17.21
CA ARG A 95 -12.37 -15.99 -18.59
C ARG A 95 -12.78 -14.90 -19.59
N GLU A 96 -13.86 -14.21 -19.31
CA GLU A 96 -14.35 -13.15 -20.18
C GLU A 96 -13.40 -11.95 -20.25
N LEU A 97 -12.68 -11.64 -19.15
CA LEU A 97 -11.63 -10.64 -19.12
C LEU A 97 -10.47 -11.00 -20.06
N ASN A 98 -10.01 -12.25 -20.04
CA ASN A 98 -8.93 -12.70 -20.93
C ASN A 98 -9.36 -12.59 -22.41
N ASP A 99 -10.60 -12.96 -22.75
CA ASP A 99 -11.11 -12.82 -24.11
C ASP A 99 -11.20 -11.34 -24.51
N TYR A 100 -11.74 -10.49 -23.64
CA TYR A 100 -11.79 -9.03 -23.84
C TYR A 100 -10.38 -8.45 -24.07
N LEU A 101 -9.39 -8.84 -23.28
CA LEU A 101 -8.04 -8.31 -23.38
C LEU A 101 -7.38 -8.70 -24.71
N ARG A 102 -7.54 -9.98 -25.17
CA ARG A 102 -7.07 -10.42 -26.49
C ARG A 102 -7.66 -9.60 -27.63
N GLU A 103 -8.96 -9.36 -27.59
CA GLU A 103 -9.68 -8.54 -28.58
C GLU A 103 -9.19 -7.08 -28.61
N HIS A 104 -8.64 -6.58 -27.49
CA HIS A 104 -8.12 -5.21 -27.36
C HIS A 104 -6.58 -5.12 -27.52
N GLY A 105 -5.95 -6.19 -28.03
CA GLY A 105 -4.54 -6.21 -28.40
C GLY A 105 -3.57 -6.29 -27.20
N PHE A 106 -4.02 -6.91 -26.12
CA PHE A 106 -3.12 -7.33 -25.03
C PHE A 106 -2.65 -8.77 -25.27
N HIS A 107 -1.42 -9.04 -24.85
CA HIS A 107 -0.81 -10.36 -24.92
C HIS A 107 -0.33 -10.86 -23.57
N HIS A 108 -0.15 -9.95 -22.60
CA HIS A 108 0.37 -10.27 -21.28
C HIS A 108 -0.36 -9.52 -20.17
N VAL A 109 -0.50 -10.15 -19.01
CA VAL A 109 -1.05 -9.53 -17.80
C VAL A 109 -0.07 -9.66 -16.64
N LEU A 110 0.21 -8.54 -15.96
CA LEU A 110 0.90 -8.49 -14.69
C LEU A 110 -0.06 -8.08 -13.58
N TYR A 111 -0.36 -9.01 -12.68
CA TYR A 111 -1.41 -8.88 -11.66
C TYR A 111 -0.84 -8.83 -10.26
N LYS A 112 -0.92 -7.67 -9.60
CA LYS A 112 -0.69 -7.54 -8.16
C LYS A 112 -1.96 -7.97 -7.42
N CYS A 113 -1.81 -8.58 -6.24
CA CYS A 113 -2.93 -8.86 -5.36
C CYS A 113 -3.08 -7.80 -4.29
N VAL A 114 -4.29 -7.59 -3.79
CA VAL A 114 -4.50 -6.93 -2.50
C VAL A 114 -4.07 -7.90 -1.40
N PRO A 115 -3.08 -7.58 -0.54
CA PRO A 115 -2.70 -8.48 0.54
C PRO A 115 -3.85 -8.68 1.53
N TRP A 116 -4.04 -9.91 2.01
CA TRP A 116 -5.16 -10.32 2.85
C TRP A 116 -5.39 -9.45 4.11
N ILE A 117 -4.33 -8.82 4.65
CA ILE A 117 -4.46 -7.93 5.82
C ILE A 117 -5.32 -6.69 5.55
N TYR A 118 -5.47 -6.28 4.27
CA TYR A 118 -6.32 -5.15 3.86
C TYR A 118 -7.77 -5.56 3.64
N HIS A 119 -8.07 -6.85 3.63
CA HIS A 119 -9.43 -7.36 3.42
C HIS A 119 -10.29 -7.14 4.66
N GLN A 120 -11.48 -6.56 4.49
CA GLN A 120 -12.47 -6.41 5.56
C GLN A 120 -13.22 -7.71 5.85
N MET A 121 -13.25 -8.62 4.88
CA MET A 121 -13.70 -10.01 4.97
C MET A 121 -12.91 -10.85 3.98
N ALA A 122 -13.09 -12.18 3.96
CA ALA A 122 -12.45 -13.05 2.98
C ALA A 122 -12.67 -12.54 1.54
N ALA A 123 -11.59 -12.36 0.78
CA ALA A 123 -11.60 -11.72 -0.54
C ALA A 123 -10.45 -12.22 -1.44
N GLU A 124 -10.33 -13.54 -1.57
CA GLU A 124 -9.30 -14.18 -2.40
C GLU A 124 -9.91 -14.96 -3.59
N GLU A 125 -11.13 -14.59 -3.99
CA GLU A 125 -11.79 -15.20 -5.15
C GLU A 125 -11.05 -14.94 -6.45
N ASP A 126 -10.36 -13.81 -6.56
CA ASP A 126 -9.49 -13.47 -7.70
C ASP A 126 -8.28 -14.40 -7.78
N LEU A 127 -7.60 -14.69 -6.66
CA LEU A 127 -6.46 -15.63 -6.62
C LEU A 127 -6.88 -17.02 -7.05
N TYR A 128 -8.04 -17.49 -6.60
CA TYR A 128 -8.59 -18.76 -7.06
C TYR A 128 -8.91 -18.72 -8.56
N ALA A 129 -9.54 -17.63 -9.03
CA ALA A 129 -9.93 -17.51 -10.42
C ALA A 129 -8.73 -17.50 -11.38
N ILE A 130 -7.66 -16.74 -11.11
CA ILE A 130 -6.46 -16.72 -11.97
C ILE A 130 -5.75 -18.08 -12.00
N SER A 131 -5.77 -18.84 -10.90
CA SER A 131 -5.21 -20.19 -10.87
C SER A 131 -6.02 -21.20 -11.71
N GLN A 132 -7.33 -20.95 -11.93
CA GLN A 132 -8.22 -21.84 -12.66
C GLN A 132 -8.34 -21.48 -14.16
N THR A 133 -8.08 -20.23 -14.54
CA THR A 133 -8.47 -19.73 -15.85
C THR A 133 -7.34 -19.07 -16.64
N CYS A 134 -6.22 -18.71 -15.98
CA CYS A 134 -5.20 -17.87 -16.60
C CYS A 134 -3.83 -18.57 -16.76
N ASP A 135 -3.67 -19.79 -16.27
CA ASP A 135 -2.33 -20.44 -16.16
C ASP A 135 -1.29 -19.49 -15.50
N ALA A 136 -1.77 -18.73 -14.52
CA ALA A 136 -1.00 -17.69 -13.89
C ALA A 136 0.16 -18.26 -13.05
N ARG A 137 1.33 -17.68 -13.20
CA ARG A 137 2.51 -18.00 -12.40
C ARG A 137 2.90 -16.85 -11.47
N LEU A 138 3.53 -17.17 -10.35
CA LEU A 138 4.10 -16.19 -9.46
C LEU A 138 5.31 -15.52 -10.13
N ALA A 139 5.15 -14.26 -10.54
CA ALA A 139 6.21 -13.47 -11.16
C ALA A 139 7.17 -12.85 -10.13
N HIS A 140 6.64 -12.40 -8.98
CA HIS A 140 7.41 -11.75 -7.94
C HIS A 140 6.72 -11.86 -6.58
N ARG A 141 7.53 -11.94 -5.53
CA ARG A 141 7.06 -11.91 -4.13
C ARG A 141 7.94 -11.00 -3.30
N ASP A 142 7.34 -9.96 -2.72
CA ASP A 142 7.98 -9.11 -1.71
C ASP A 142 7.59 -9.57 -0.31
N LEU A 143 8.49 -9.38 0.66
CA LEU A 143 8.24 -9.60 2.07
C LEU A 143 7.91 -8.27 2.76
N GLY A 144 6.66 -8.10 3.18
CA GLY A 144 6.24 -7.05 4.11
C GLY A 144 6.33 -7.53 5.55
N ILE A 145 6.51 -6.61 6.49
CA ILE A 145 6.55 -6.94 7.92
C ILE A 145 5.38 -6.28 8.63
N THR A 146 4.57 -7.09 9.33
CA THR A 146 3.29 -6.67 9.91
C THR A 146 3.15 -7.12 11.37
N ILE A 147 2.59 -6.26 12.21
CA ILE A 147 2.12 -6.60 13.55
C ILE A 147 0.62 -6.93 13.46
N ILE A 148 0.23 -8.08 13.99
CA ILE A 148 -1.17 -8.40 14.28
C ILE A 148 -1.47 -7.92 15.69
N GLN A 149 -2.18 -6.80 15.84
CA GLN A 149 -2.31 -6.10 17.13
C GLN A 149 -2.92 -6.97 18.25
N ARG A 150 -3.93 -7.80 17.94
CA ARG A 150 -4.54 -8.71 18.92
C ARG A 150 -3.57 -9.78 19.48
N ASN A 151 -2.47 -10.04 18.76
CA ASN A 151 -1.44 -11.02 19.09
C ASN A 151 -0.06 -10.38 19.06
N ALA A 152 0.05 -9.11 19.47
CA ALA A 152 1.28 -8.34 19.40
C ALA A 152 2.42 -9.02 20.18
N ILE A 153 3.55 -9.18 19.50
CA ILE A 153 4.77 -9.70 20.11
C ILE A 153 5.47 -8.54 20.82
N ARG A 154 5.97 -8.80 22.02
CA ARG A 154 6.70 -7.79 22.78
C ARG A 154 7.94 -7.31 22.00
N TRP A 155 8.12 -5.99 21.99
CA TRP A 155 9.29 -5.37 21.37
C TRP A 155 10.61 -5.90 21.93
N GLU A 156 11.58 -6.10 21.06
CA GLU A 156 12.93 -6.52 21.42
C GLU A 156 13.60 -5.52 22.39
N ARG A 157 14.54 -6.02 23.19
CA ARG A 157 15.26 -5.21 24.19
C ARG A 157 15.92 -3.98 23.59
N ILE A 158 16.43 -4.09 22.36
CA ILE A 158 17.09 -2.99 21.66
C ILE A 158 16.09 -1.84 21.36
N ARG A 159 14.85 -2.16 20.93
CA ARG A 159 13.80 -1.16 20.65
C ARG A 159 13.32 -0.49 21.93
N ARG A 160 13.08 -1.28 22.99
CA ARG A 160 12.66 -0.75 24.31
C ARG A 160 13.72 0.17 24.94
N ARG A 161 15.03 -0.14 24.74
CA ARG A 161 16.11 0.73 25.19
C ARG A 161 16.19 2.01 24.36
N ALA A 162 15.95 1.93 23.05
CA ALA A 162 15.91 3.11 22.19
C ALA A 162 14.74 4.04 22.53
N LEU A 163 13.55 3.48 22.78
CA LEU A 163 12.40 4.23 23.27
C LEU A 163 12.73 4.97 24.58
N LYS A 164 13.23 4.26 25.59
CA LYS A 164 13.61 4.88 26.87
C LYS A 164 14.64 6.00 26.71
N ARG A 165 15.61 5.82 25.81
CA ARG A 165 16.62 6.87 25.53
C ARG A 165 15.99 8.09 24.87
N ALA A 166 14.99 7.92 24.01
CA ALA A 166 14.27 9.01 23.38
C ALA A 166 13.47 9.82 24.42
N GLU A 167 12.79 9.14 25.35
CA GLU A 167 12.08 9.73 26.48
C GLU A 167 13.03 10.52 27.40
N GLU A 168 14.16 9.90 27.82
CA GLU A 168 15.19 10.55 28.65
C GLU A 168 15.85 11.76 27.96
N ALA A 169 15.92 11.75 26.62
CA ALA A 169 16.43 12.89 25.85
C ALA A 169 15.41 14.03 25.67
N GLY A 170 14.18 13.83 26.17
CA GLY A 170 13.10 14.82 26.10
C GLY A 170 12.52 15.00 24.69
N LEU A 171 12.51 13.93 23.85
CA LEU A 171 11.89 14.00 22.54
C LEU A 171 10.36 14.07 22.68
N THR A 172 9.73 14.93 21.89
CA THR A 172 8.28 15.05 21.78
C THR A 172 7.78 14.50 20.45
N VAL A 173 6.62 13.83 20.44
CA VAL A 173 5.98 13.30 19.23
C VAL A 173 4.63 13.95 19.01
N GLU A 174 4.39 14.43 17.80
CA GLU A 174 3.14 15.05 17.41
C GLU A 174 2.69 14.62 16.00
N ARG A 175 1.39 14.71 15.72
CA ARG A 175 0.89 14.78 14.34
C ARG A 175 1.28 16.15 13.79
N SER A 176 1.82 16.19 12.59
CA SER A 176 2.40 17.38 11.99
C SER A 176 1.89 17.60 10.57
N ASN A 177 1.80 18.86 10.17
CA ASN A 177 1.56 19.24 8.77
C ASN A 177 2.84 19.77 8.11
N ASP A 178 3.97 19.74 8.81
CA ASP A 178 5.27 20.17 8.26
C ASP A 178 5.90 19.06 7.41
N TYR A 179 5.25 18.78 6.26
CA TYR A 179 5.79 17.84 5.28
C TYR A 179 7.12 18.31 4.71
N GLY A 180 7.31 19.64 4.54
CA GLY A 180 8.55 20.23 4.05
C GLY A 180 9.75 19.86 4.92
N GLY A 181 9.66 20.16 6.22
CA GLY A 181 10.71 19.83 7.17
C GLY A 181 11.01 18.33 7.27
N PHE A 182 9.99 17.46 7.18
CA PHE A 182 10.21 16.02 7.13
C PHE A 182 10.82 15.57 5.79
N TRP A 183 10.40 16.15 4.64
CA TRP A 183 10.94 15.81 3.33
C TRP A 183 12.43 16.13 3.21
N ASP A 184 12.91 17.18 3.86
CA ASP A 184 14.35 17.49 3.97
C ASP A 184 15.09 16.36 4.70
N VAL A 185 14.57 15.86 5.81
CA VAL A 185 15.15 14.72 6.53
C VAL A 185 15.14 13.44 5.67
N LEU A 186 14.05 13.19 4.94
CA LEU A 186 13.87 12.02 4.09
C LEU A 186 14.80 12.06 2.89
N ASN A 187 14.84 13.18 2.15
CA ASN A 187 15.69 13.37 0.97
C ASN A 187 17.16 13.21 1.33
N ASN A 188 17.63 13.92 2.37
CA ASN A 188 19.02 13.83 2.80
C ASN A 188 19.44 12.39 3.17
N ASN A 189 18.56 11.65 3.84
CA ASN A 189 18.86 10.26 4.24
C ASN A 189 18.85 9.30 3.02
N LEU A 190 17.94 9.47 2.06
CA LEU A 190 17.87 8.64 0.86
C LEU A 190 19.02 8.92 -0.09
N GLU A 191 19.35 10.19 -0.32
CA GLU A 191 20.46 10.59 -1.17
C GLU A 191 21.80 10.09 -0.63
N MET A 192 22.05 10.30 0.69
CA MET A 192 23.30 9.86 1.32
C MET A 192 23.46 8.33 1.36
N LYS A 193 22.37 7.58 1.49
CA LYS A 193 22.43 6.12 1.69
C LYS A 193 22.27 5.33 0.40
N TYR A 194 21.47 5.82 -0.54
CA TYR A 194 21.04 5.07 -1.73
C TYR A 194 21.17 5.84 -3.05
N GLY A 195 21.55 7.13 -3.02
CA GLY A 195 21.54 7.99 -4.22
C GLY A 195 20.18 8.11 -4.90
N SER A 196 19.10 7.93 -4.13
CA SER A 196 17.72 7.88 -4.63
C SER A 196 16.85 8.97 -4.00
N LYS A 197 15.67 9.19 -4.59
CA LYS A 197 14.64 10.12 -4.09
C LYS A 197 13.39 9.37 -3.65
N PRO A 198 12.53 9.97 -2.80
CA PRO A 198 11.22 9.43 -2.51
C PRO A 198 10.39 9.24 -3.78
N VAL A 199 9.49 8.25 -3.79
CA VAL A 199 8.56 8.01 -4.92
C VAL A 199 7.64 9.21 -5.16
N HIS A 200 7.19 9.87 -4.08
CA HIS A 200 6.40 11.09 -4.16
C HIS A 200 7.30 12.32 -4.00
N THR A 201 7.05 13.35 -4.78
CA THR A 201 7.57 14.70 -4.51
C THR A 201 6.89 15.30 -3.28
N LEU A 202 7.46 16.39 -2.73
CA LEU A 202 6.81 17.12 -1.64
C LEU A 202 5.41 17.61 -2.05
N GLN A 203 5.28 18.18 -3.23
CA GLN A 203 4.02 18.69 -3.75
C GLN A 203 2.96 17.58 -3.89
N GLU A 204 3.38 16.38 -4.33
CA GLU A 204 2.47 15.24 -4.47
C GLU A 204 1.95 14.75 -3.12
N ILE A 205 2.83 14.62 -2.11
CA ILE A 205 2.38 14.14 -0.79
C ILE A 205 1.50 15.18 -0.08
N GLU A 206 1.76 16.47 -0.22
CA GLU A 206 0.92 17.54 0.29
C GLU A 206 -0.46 17.56 -0.40
N LEU A 207 -0.50 17.39 -1.73
CA LEU A 207 -1.74 17.24 -2.48
C LEU A 207 -2.54 16.03 -1.99
N LEU A 208 -1.89 14.88 -1.85
CA LEU A 208 -2.52 13.65 -1.40
C LEU A 208 -3.02 13.76 0.04
N HIS A 209 -2.25 14.37 0.95
CA HIS A 209 -2.71 14.66 2.30
C HIS A 209 -3.94 15.59 2.29
N THR A 210 -3.95 16.64 1.47
CA THR A 210 -5.11 17.54 1.34
C THR A 210 -6.37 16.79 0.88
N ARG A 211 -6.23 15.81 -0.02
CA ARG A 211 -7.35 14.98 -0.50
C ARG A 211 -7.79 13.91 0.49
N PHE A 212 -6.86 13.43 1.33
CA PHE A 212 -7.04 12.30 2.25
C PHE A 212 -6.43 12.60 3.63
N PRO A 213 -6.87 13.65 4.34
CA PRO A 213 -6.23 14.12 5.58
C PRO A 213 -6.27 13.10 6.72
N GLU A 214 -7.31 12.23 6.75
CA GLU A 214 -7.45 11.17 7.75
C GLU A 214 -6.67 9.89 7.39
N ASN A 215 -6.35 9.72 6.09
CA ASN A 215 -5.67 8.51 5.59
C ASN A 215 -4.16 8.70 5.45
N ILE A 216 -3.68 9.92 5.24
CA ILE A 216 -2.26 10.24 5.04
C ILE A 216 -1.83 11.18 6.15
N VAL A 217 -1.16 10.65 7.17
CA VAL A 217 -0.83 11.39 8.38
C VAL A 217 0.66 11.36 8.64
N LEU A 218 1.26 12.52 8.85
CA LEU A 218 2.65 12.68 9.26
C LEU A 218 2.76 12.73 10.78
N TYR A 219 3.69 11.95 11.33
CA TYR A 219 4.19 12.06 12.70
C TYR A 219 5.63 12.52 12.69
N THR A 220 5.97 13.49 13.54
CA THR A 220 7.35 13.96 13.74
C THR A 220 7.80 13.78 15.17
N ALA A 221 9.06 13.44 15.37
CA ALA A 221 9.75 13.52 16.65
C ALA A 221 10.68 14.73 16.63
N LYS A 222 10.51 15.60 17.63
CA LYS A 222 11.25 16.85 17.76
C LYS A 222 12.06 16.86 19.05
N LYS A 223 13.18 17.58 19.00
CA LYS A 223 13.87 18.07 20.19
C LYS A 223 13.93 19.58 20.05
N GLU A 224 13.31 20.29 21.00
CA GLU A 224 13.02 21.73 20.84
C GLU A 224 12.22 21.91 19.53
N ASP A 225 12.66 22.78 18.63
CA ASP A 225 11.99 23.04 17.34
C ASP A 225 12.51 22.18 16.19
N ALA A 226 13.57 21.38 16.42
CA ALA A 226 14.21 20.60 15.34
C ALA A 226 13.52 19.26 15.11
N ILE A 227 13.09 18.99 13.88
CA ILE A 227 12.61 17.65 13.46
C ILE A 227 13.80 16.68 13.38
N LEU A 228 13.80 15.66 14.24
CA LEU A 228 14.84 14.63 14.26
C LEU A 228 14.43 13.37 13.51
N ALA A 229 13.14 13.10 13.39
CA ALA A 229 12.59 11.99 12.64
C ALA A 229 11.15 12.27 12.21
N GLY A 230 10.68 11.53 11.21
CA GLY A 230 9.29 11.53 10.83
C GLY A 230 8.84 10.18 10.24
N ILE A 231 7.55 9.92 10.35
CA ILE A 231 6.87 8.78 9.73
C ILE A 231 5.58 9.28 9.09
N VAL A 232 5.41 9.05 7.78
CA VAL A 232 4.12 9.19 7.13
C VAL A 232 3.42 7.85 7.18
N VAL A 233 2.23 7.80 7.74
CA VAL A 233 1.39 6.60 7.74
C VAL A 233 0.24 6.75 6.74
N TYR A 234 -0.08 5.63 6.09
CA TYR A 234 -1.27 5.43 5.28
C TYR A 234 -2.27 4.60 6.10
N VAL A 235 -3.41 5.20 6.39
CA VAL A 235 -4.46 4.61 7.24
C VAL A 235 -5.60 4.12 6.35
N SER A 236 -5.82 2.81 6.32
CA SER A 236 -6.97 2.16 5.69
C SER A 236 -7.90 1.60 6.76
N THR A 237 -8.99 0.92 6.39
CA THR A 237 -9.96 0.38 7.36
C THR A 237 -9.34 -0.65 8.33
N GLN A 238 -8.40 -1.47 7.86
CA GLN A 238 -7.82 -2.58 8.63
C GLN A 238 -6.35 -2.35 9.00
N VAL A 239 -5.64 -1.53 8.23
CA VAL A 239 -4.18 -1.45 8.28
C VAL A 239 -3.73 0.00 8.43
N VAL A 240 -2.81 0.22 9.36
CA VAL A 240 -1.96 1.42 9.39
C VAL A 240 -0.60 1.04 8.83
N ARG A 241 -0.22 1.64 7.70
CA ARG A 241 1.04 1.35 7.00
C ARG A 241 2.03 2.50 7.18
N ALA A 242 3.26 2.20 7.58
CA ALA A 242 4.37 3.14 7.50
C ALA A 242 4.82 3.28 6.03
N GLN A 243 4.39 4.36 5.37
CA GLN A 243 4.72 4.62 3.96
C GLN A 243 6.12 5.20 3.81
N TYR A 244 6.47 6.16 4.67
CA TYR A 244 7.80 6.75 4.75
C TYR A 244 8.25 6.80 6.19
N SER A 245 9.53 6.49 6.44
CA SER A 245 10.14 6.56 7.76
C SER A 245 11.60 6.99 7.61
N SER A 246 11.98 8.10 8.24
CA SER A 246 13.34 8.61 8.18
C SER A 246 13.73 9.36 9.45
N ALA A 247 15.02 9.38 9.73
CA ALA A 247 15.59 10.13 10.85
C ALA A 247 16.96 10.70 10.51
N THR A 248 17.25 11.85 11.10
CA THR A 248 18.60 12.45 11.10
C THR A 248 19.60 11.55 11.83
N PRO A 249 20.92 11.74 11.65
CA PRO A 249 21.92 11.01 12.43
C PRO A 249 21.71 11.12 13.94
N LEU A 250 21.41 12.32 14.45
CA LEU A 250 21.11 12.53 15.87
C LEU A 250 19.80 11.82 16.27
N GLY A 251 18.76 11.89 15.44
CA GLY A 251 17.50 11.18 15.67
C GLY A 251 17.68 9.66 15.79
N LYS A 252 18.53 9.07 14.94
CA LYS A 252 18.90 7.64 15.03
C LYS A 252 19.60 7.31 16.36
N GLN A 253 20.55 8.16 16.81
CA GLN A 253 21.25 7.99 18.07
C GLN A 253 20.31 8.06 19.27
N LEU A 254 19.35 8.97 19.25
CA LEU A 254 18.41 9.21 20.35
C LEU A 254 17.21 8.26 20.35
N GLY A 255 16.94 7.48 19.28
CA GLY A 255 15.78 6.60 19.20
C GLY A 255 14.50 7.30 18.74
N ALA A 256 14.62 8.36 17.92
CA ALA A 256 13.48 9.17 17.49
C ALA A 256 12.45 8.39 16.66
N ILE A 257 12.84 7.39 15.91
CA ILE A 257 11.91 6.49 15.20
C ILE A 257 11.16 5.58 16.17
N ASP A 258 11.84 5.10 17.22
CA ASP A 258 11.26 4.16 18.18
C ASP A 258 10.13 4.83 18.98
N ILE A 259 10.30 6.09 19.38
CA ILE A 259 9.25 6.85 20.09
C ILE A 259 8.06 7.22 19.18
N ILE A 260 8.29 7.47 17.88
CA ILE A 260 7.19 7.68 16.93
C ILE A 260 6.40 6.37 16.73
N TYR A 261 7.08 5.22 16.55
CA TYR A 261 6.41 3.93 16.44
C TYR A 261 5.63 3.58 17.70
N ASP A 262 6.16 3.90 18.90
CA ASP A 262 5.43 3.70 20.15
C ASP A 262 4.12 4.51 20.14
N ARG A 263 4.19 5.79 19.80
CA ARG A 263 3.01 6.66 19.70
C ARG A 263 1.98 6.13 18.70
N ILE A 264 2.41 5.69 17.52
CA ILE A 264 1.51 5.19 16.49
C ILE A 264 0.91 3.82 16.88
N ILE A 265 1.77 2.85 17.21
CA ILE A 265 1.38 1.43 17.38
C ILE A 265 0.65 1.20 18.70
N ASN A 266 1.20 1.74 19.80
CA ASN A 266 0.74 1.42 21.15
C ASN A 266 -0.30 2.43 21.69
N HIS A 267 -0.45 3.60 21.04
CA HIS A 267 -1.38 4.63 21.49
C HIS A 267 -2.43 4.98 20.43
N ASP A 268 -2.07 5.70 19.36
CA ASP A 268 -3.05 6.31 18.46
C ASP A 268 -3.82 5.29 17.63
N TYR A 269 -3.20 4.18 17.22
CA TYR A 269 -3.80 3.13 16.40
C TYR A 269 -3.77 1.74 17.03
N HIS A 270 -3.68 1.65 18.35
CA HIS A 270 -3.62 0.36 19.07
C HIS A 270 -4.86 -0.53 18.84
N SER A 271 -5.99 0.06 18.47
CA SER A 271 -7.24 -0.67 18.17
C SER A 271 -7.34 -1.18 16.72
N PHE A 272 -6.42 -0.77 15.83
CA PHE A 272 -6.40 -1.27 14.47
C PHE A 272 -5.94 -2.73 14.43
N PRO A 273 -6.53 -3.57 13.55
CA PRO A 273 -6.13 -4.97 13.44
C PRO A 273 -4.64 -5.17 13.10
N TYR A 274 -4.11 -4.33 12.20
CA TYR A 274 -2.76 -4.51 11.65
C TYR A 274 -1.97 -3.19 11.60
N PHE A 275 -0.68 -3.30 11.96
CA PHE A 275 0.30 -2.26 11.64
C PHE A 275 1.35 -2.86 10.68
N GLU A 276 1.59 -2.22 9.54
CA GLU A 276 2.44 -2.73 8.47
C GLU A 276 3.62 -1.76 8.22
N PHE A 277 4.85 -2.28 8.27
CA PHE A 277 6.09 -1.50 8.13
C PHE A 277 6.57 -1.32 6.69
N GLY A 278 5.83 -1.78 5.69
CA GLY A 278 6.27 -1.84 4.30
C GLY A 278 7.17 -3.03 3.97
N THR A 279 7.44 -3.21 2.68
CA THR A 279 8.31 -4.26 2.16
C THR A 279 9.76 -4.03 2.54
N SER A 280 10.58 -5.07 2.45
CA SER A 280 11.97 -5.09 2.91
C SER A 280 12.90 -5.78 1.90
N ALA A 281 12.69 -5.52 0.61
CA ALA A 281 13.58 -5.98 -0.44
C ALA A 281 14.81 -5.04 -0.59
N VAL A 282 15.89 -5.57 -1.15
CA VAL A 282 17.03 -4.79 -1.63
C VAL A 282 16.71 -4.30 -3.04
N ASP A 283 16.70 -2.99 -3.25
CA ASP A 283 16.58 -2.25 -4.52
C ASP A 283 16.15 -3.10 -5.74
N HIS A 284 14.83 -3.20 -5.94
CA HIS A 284 14.19 -3.89 -7.09
C HIS A 284 14.58 -5.38 -7.28
N THR A 285 15.25 -5.99 -6.30
CA THR A 285 15.56 -7.42 -6.28
C THR A 285 14.55 -8.19 -5.43
N ALA A 286 14.50 -9.52 -5.60
CA ALA A 286 13.76 -10.40 -4.68
C ALA A 286 14.53 -10.69 -3.38
N MET A 287 15.71 -10.07 -3.20
CA MET A 287 16.57 -10.32 -2.05
C MET A 287 16.11 -9.52 -0.85
N ILE A 288 16.09 -10.17 0.30
CA ILE A 288 15.74 -9.58 1.59
C ILE A 288 16.83 -8.61 2.07
N ASN A 289 16.41 -7.44 2.55
CA ASN A 289 17.29 -6.54 3.31
C ASN A 289 17.25 -6.94 4.78
N GLU A 290 18.19 -7.81 5.19
CA GLU A 290 18.22 -8.41 6.53
C GLU A 290 18.24 -7.35 7.64
N SER A 291 18.98 -6.25 7.47
CA SER A 291 19.06 -5.20 8.49
C SER A 291 17.75 -4.48 8.69
N LEU A 292 17.00 -4.26 7.61
CA LEU A 292 15.69 -3.62 7.64
C LEU A 292 14.61 -4.56 8.23
N VAL A 293 14.67 -5.85 7.87
CA VAL A 293 13.80 -6.88 8.46
C VAL A 293 14.07 -7.00 9.95
N PHE A 294 15.32 -7.15 10.37
CA PHE A 294 15.70 -7.21 11.78
C PHE A 294 15.16 -6.00 12.57
N GLN A 295 15.25 -4.80 11.98
CA GLN A 295 14.69 -3.60 12.61
C GLN A 295 13.18 -3.71 12.82
N LYS A 296 12.44 -4.11 11.79
CA LYS A 296 10.98 -4.21 11.81
C LYS A 296 10.48 -5.34 12.70
N GLU A 297 11.15 -6.49 12.66
CA GLU A 297 10.87 -7.63 13.55
C GLU A 297 11.15 -7.29 15.02
N GLY A 298 12.13 -6.43 15.27
CA GLY A 298 12.42 -5.92 16.61
C GLY A 298 11.26 -5.15 17.26
N PHE A 299 10.33 -4.61 16.47
CA PHE A 299 9.07 -4.02 16.92
C PHE A 299 7.94 -5.07 17.08
N GLY A 300 8.24 -6.35 16.93
CA GLY A 300 7.26 -7.43 17.04
C GLY A 300 6.57 -7.81 15.73
N GLY A 301 6.97 -7.24 14.60
CA GLY A 301 6.43 -7.58 13.29
C GLY A 301 6.84 -8.97 12.80
N ARG A 302 6.04 -9.56 11.90
CA ARG A 302 6.34 -10.82 11.20
C ARG A 302 5.94 -10.69 9.74
N GLY A 303 6.46 -11.61 8.92
CA GLY A 303 6.36 -11.57 7.47
C GLY A 303 4.96 -11.81 6.93
N ILE A 304 4.57 -11.04 5.92
CA ILE A 304 3.47 -11.30 4.99
C ILE A 304 3.98 -11.15 3.57
N CYS A 305 3.35 -11.83 2.60
CA CYS A 305 3.73 -11.76 1.20
C CYS A 305 2.93 -10.70 0.45
N PHE A 306 3.62 -10.00 -0.45
CA PHE A 306 3.04 -9.14 -1.47
C PHE A 306 3.35 -9.77 -2.81
N ASP A 307 2.37 -10.45 -3.40
CA ASP A 307 2.54 -11.28 -4.59
C ASP A 307 2.16 -10.54 -5.86
N ARG A 308 2.89 -10.85 -6.94
CA ARG A 308 2.56 -10.48 -8.31
C ARG A 308 2.52 -11.74 -9.14
N TYR A 309 1.44 -11.90 -9.87
CA TYR A 309 1.25 -13.00 -10.81
C TYR A 309 1.33 -12.46 -12.23
N GLU A 310 1.69 -13.33 -13.16
CA GLU A 310 1.69 -13.00 -14.58
C GLU A 310 1.17 -14.17 -15.39
N TRP A 311 0.62 -13.87 -16.56
CA TRP A 311 0.18 -14.86 -17.54
C TRP A 311 0.12 -14.30 -18.95
N GLU A 312 0.22 -15.19 -19.92
CA GLU A 312 -0.01 -14.90 -21.33
C GLU A 312 -1.50 -15.05 -21.67
N LEU A 313 -1.97 -14.24 -22.63
CA LEU A 313 -3.36 -14.20 -23.08
C LEU A 313 -3.57 -15.05 -24.33
#